data_f600d5a2ee240071b9ad8493eac4e31b
#
_entry.id   f600d5a2ee240071b9ad8493eac4e31b
#
_cell.length_a   1.000
_cell.length_b   1.000
_cell.length_c   1.000
_cell.angle_alpha   90.00
_cell.angle_beta   90.00
_cell.angle_gamma   90.00
#
_symmetry.space_group_name_H-M   'P 1'
#
loop_
_entity.id
_entity.type
_entity.pdbx_description
1 polymer ?
#
loop_
_entity_poly.entity_id
_entity_poly.type
_entity_poly.pdbx_seq_one_letter_code
_entity_poly.pdbx_strand_id
1 'polypeptide(L)'
;MRARDLVEDYPLVRLGDDALTAARLIADQHRPAVVVVDEQGRPVAVLPGSQVLRFSVPGYVLDDPSLSRVYDERGGAEVCVAKLAKRTVKDVLPPEDKRLELPVVSGGATVLECAATMARLRVPLVVVVDADTIHGVVTASHLLAVILEASEPPA
;
A
#
# COMPACT_ATOMS: atom_id res chain seq x y z
N MET A 1 24.36 1.29 -5.65
CA MET A 1 22.94 1.40 -6.03
C MET A 1 22.20 2.39 -5.14
N ARG A 2 21.36 3.18 -5.76
CA ARG A 2 20.52 4.16 -5.07
C ARG A 2 19.05 3.81 -5.28
N ALA A 3 18.17 4.42 -4.52
CA ALA A 3 16.73 4.15 -4.62
C ALA A 3 16.20 4.28 -6.05
N ARG A 4 16.65 5.30 -6.79
CA ARG A 4 16.25 5.51 -8.19
C ARG A 4 16.58 4.34 -9.12
N ASP A 5 17.58 3.53 -8.77
CA ASP A 5 18.00 2.37 -9.57
C ASP A 5 17.16 1.12 -9.23
N LEU A 6 16.40 1.17 -8.14
CA LEU A 6 15.67 0.04 -7.58
C LEU A 6 14.16 0.16 -7.77
N VAL A 7 13.69 1.26 -8.34
CA VAL A 7 12.26 1.52 -8.46
C VAL A 7 11.58 0.55 -9.43
N GLU A 8 10.35 0.22 -9.09
CA GLU A 8 9.41 -0.50 -9.94
C GLU A 8 8.21 0.39 -10.21
N ASP A 9 7.57 0.20 -11.35
CA ASP A 9 6.27 0.82 -11.62
C ASP A 9 5.25 0.25 -10.64
N TYR A 10 4.41 1.12 -10.12
CA TYR A 10 3.46 0.73 -9.09
C TYR A 10 2.11 1.41 -9.33
N PRO A 11 1.00 0.74 -9.08
CA PRO A 11 -0.30 1.35 -9.34
C PRO A 11 -0.53 2.56 -8.44
N LEU A 12 -0.93 3.66 -9.08
CA LEU A 12 -1.28 4.90 -8.42
C LEU A 12 -2.80 5.08 -8.50
N VAL A 13 -3.39 5.54 -7.44
CA VAL A 13 -4.81 5.92 -7.41
C VAL A 13 -4.93 7.33 -6.84
N ARG A 14 -6.02 8.00 -7.18
CA ARG A 14 -6.32 9.33 -6.65
C ARG A 14 -7.31 9.22 -5.50
N LEU A 15 -7.32 10.24 -4.65
CA LEU A 15 -8.26 10.29 -3.52
C LEU A 15 -9.72 10.15 -3.95
N GLY A 16 -10.07 10.70 -5.11
CA GLY A 16 -11.44 10.65 -5.64
C GLY A 16 -11.80 9.39 -6.43
N ASP A 17 -10.84 8.49 -6.66
CA ASP A 17 -11.11 7.25 -7.39
C ASP A 17 -12.00 6.31 -6.57
N ASP A 18 -12.71 5.41 -7.27
CA ASP A 18 -13.56 4.44 -6.61
C ASP A 18 -12.75 3.47 -5.75
N ALA A 19 -13.24 3.19 -4.55
CA ALA A 19 -12.61 2.22 -3.65
C ALA A 19 -12.52 0.83 -4.27
N LEU A 20 -13.53 0.42 -5.04
CA LEU A 20 -13.52 -0.87 -5.75
C LEU A 20 -12.41 -0.92 -6.81
N THR A 21 -12.13 0.18 -7.48
CA THR A 21 -11.02 0.25 -8.45
C THR A 21 -9.68 0.00 -7.75
N ALA A 22 -9.44 0.65 -6.61
CA ALA A 22 -8.24 0.43 -5.83
C ALA A 22 -8.13 -1.03 -5.33
N ALA A 23 -9.23 -1.58 -4.83
CA ALA A 23 -9.28 -2.97 -4.37
C ALA A 23 -8.94 -3.95 -5.50
N ARG A 24 -9.46 -3.72 -6.71
CA ARG A 24 -9.18 -4.56 -7.88
C ARG A 24 -7.72 -4.47 -8.32
N LEU A 25 -7.12 -3.28 -8.28
CA LEU A 25 -5.70 -3.12 -8.59
C LEU A 25 -4.82 -3.94 -7.65
N ILE A 26 -5.13 -3.89 -6.34
CA ILE A 26 -4.40 -4.69 -5.34
C ILE A 26 -4.56 -6.18 -5.64
N ALA A 27 -5.78 -6.63 -5.88
CA ALA A 27 -6.08 -8.04 -6.12
C ALA A 27 -5.49 -8.55 -7.43
N ASP A 28 -5.71 -7.85 -8.54
CA ASP A 28 -5.32 -8.30 -9.87
C ASP A 28 -3.81 -8.31 -10.06
N GLN A 29 -3.11 -7.35 -9.46
CA GLN A 29 -1.66 -7.24 -9.58
C GLN A 29 -0.91 -7.93 -8.44
N HIS A 30 -1.62 -8.55 -7.51
CA HIS A 30 -1.04 -9.20 -6.33
C HIS A 30 -0.08 -8.27 -5.57
N ARG A 31 -0.46 -7.00 -5.46
CA ARG A 31 0.34 -6.00 -4.73
C ARG A 31 -0.17 -5.88 -3.30
N PRO A 32 0.71 -5.59 -2.32
CA PRO A 32 0.28 -5.41 -0.93
C PRO A 32 -0.48 -4.09 -0.71
N ALA A 33 -0.32 -3.11 -1.60
CA ALA A 33 -0.85 -1.77 -1.43
C ALA A 33 -0.94 -1.05 -2.77
N VAL A 34 -1.61 0.10 -2.78
CA VAL A 34 -1.51 1.10 -3.86
C VAL A 34 -1.03 2.42 -3.27
N VAL A 35 -0.41 3.25 -4.09
CA VAL A 35 0.01 4.59 -3.70
C VAL A 35 -1.11 5.56 -4.05
N VAL A 36 -1.50 6.37 -3.08
CA VAL A 36 -2.56 7.38 -3.25
C VAL A 36 -1.91 8.73 -3.52
N VAL A 37 -2.32 9.37 -4.59
CA VAL A 37 -1.83 10.69 -4.98
C VAL A 37 -2.94 11.74 -4.95
N ASP A 38 -2.55 13.00 -4.81
CA ASP A 38 -3.47 14.12 -4.90
C ASP A 38 -3.70 14.52 -6.37
N GLU A 39 -4.44 15.60 -6.59
CA GLU A 39 -4.74 16.10 -7.94
C GLU A 39 -3.50 16.57 -8.70
N GLN A 40 -2.44 16.95 -7.98
CA GLN A 40 -1.17 17.35 -8.57
C GLN A 40 -0.22 16.16 -8.80
N GLY A 41 -0.65 14.95 -8.46
CA GLY A 41 0.17 13.75 -8.62
C GLY A 41 1.19 13.53 -7.50
N ARG A 42 1.08 14.28 -6.40
CA ARG A 42 1.96 14.11 -5.24
C ARG A 42 1.46 12.97 -4.35
N PRO A 43 2.35 12.12 -3.81
CA PRO A 43 1.92 11.04 -2.93
C PRO A 43 1.38 11.62 -1.62
N VAL A 44 0.23 11.12 -1.18
CA VAL A 44 -0.40 11.56 0.07
C VAL A 44 -0.56 10.41 1.06
N ALA A 45 -0.63 9.18 0.58
CA ALA A 45 -0.77 8.02 1.45
C ALA A 45 -0.43 6.74 0.68
N VAL A 46 -0.21 5.68 1.44
CA VAL A 46 -0.18 4.31 0.92
C VAL A 46 -1.42 3.62 1.46
N LEU A 47 -2.20 3.01 0.58
CA LEU A 47 -3.41 2.27 0.96
C LEU A 47 -3.11 0.78 0.88
N PRO A 48 -2.85 0.13 2.02
CA PRO A 48 -2.62 -1.32 2.03
C PRO A 48 -3.94 -2.08 1.89
N GLY A 49 -3.87 -3.29 1.32
CA GLY A 49 -5.02 -4.17 1.21
C GLY A 49 -5.68 -4.47 2.55
N SER A 50 -4.89 -4.56 3.61
CA SER A 50 -5.40 -4.75 4.98
C SER A 50 -6.31 -3.61 5.44
N GLN A 51 -6.04 -2.36 5.01
CA GLN A 51 -6.91 -1.23 5.33
C GLN A 51 -8.22 -1.30 4.54
N VAL A 52 -8.17 -1.74 3.28
CA VAL A 52 -9.38 -1.96 2.48
C VAL A 52 -10.24 -3.01 3.16
N LEU A 53 -9.65 -4.10 3.60
CA LEU A 53 -10.36 -5.16 4.35
C LEU A 53 -10.94 -4.63 5.66
N ARG A 54 -10.15 -3.87 6.42
CA ARG A 54 -10.61 -3.27 7.68
C ARG A 54 -11.86 -2.41 7.46
N PHE A 55 -11.87 -1.60 6.41
CA PHE A 55 -13.03 -0.78 6.07
C PHE A 55 -14.25 -1.61 5.64
N SER A 56 -14.01 -2.71 4.90
CA SER A 56 -15.08 -3.50 4.30
C SER A 56 -15.74 -4.48 5.28
N VAL A 57 -15.06 -4.87 6.35
CA VAL A 57 -15.58 -5.83 7.33
C VAL A 57 -16.45 -5.08 8.36
N PRO A 58 -17.65 -5.60 8.69
CA PRO A 58 -18.46 -4.98 9.74
C PRO A 58 -17.72 -4.88 11.08
N GLY A 59 -17.93 -3.76 11.80
CA GLY A 59 -17.19 -3.50 13.04
C GLY A 59 -17.31 -4.62 14.08
N TYR A 60 -18.49 -5.21 14.24
CA TYR A 60 -18.69 -6.29 15.21
C TYR A 60 -17.91 -7.56 14.84
N VAL A 61 -17.66 -7.79 13.55
CA VAL A 61 -16.82 -8.91 13.08
C VAL A 61 -15.35 -8.63 13.33
N LEU A 62 -14.90 -7.38 13.22
CA LEU A 62 -13.54 -6.98 13.59
C LEU A 62 -13.26 -7.27 15.06
N ASP A 63 -14.23 -6.99 15.93
CA ASP A 63 -14.11 -7.21 17.38
C ASP A 63 -14.16 -8.71 17.73
N ASP A 64 -14.98 -9.48 17.04
CA ASP A 64 -15.10 -10.92 17.24
C ASP A 64 -15.32 -11.63 15.89
N PRO A 65 -14.24 -12.12 15.27
CA PRO A 65 -14.35 -12.79 13.96
C PRO A 65 -15.30 -13.99 13.93
N SER A 66 -15.57 -14.62 15.08
CA SER A 66 -16.50 -15.77 15.13
C SER A 66 -17.93 -15.38 14.77
N LEU A 67 -18.29 -14.10 14.91
CA LEU A 67 -19.62 -13.62 14.55
C LEU A 67 -19.87 -13.62 13.05
N SER A 68 -18.83 -13.78 12.23
CA SER A 68 -18.95 -13.92 10.79
C SER A 68 -19.61 -15.24 10.35
N ARG A 69 -19.72 -16.20 11.25
CA ARG A 69 -20.27 -17.53 10.95
C ARG A 69 -21.76 -17.51 10.57
N VAL A 70 -22.46 -16.40 10.83
CA VAL A 70 -23.86 -16.22 10.37
C VAL A 70 -23.93 -16.01 8.85
N TYR A 71 -22.82 -15.63 8.22
CA TYR A 71 -22.72 -15.48 6.78
C TYR A 71 -22.15 -16.74 6.17
N ASP A 72 -22.71 -17.18 5.04
CA ASP A 72 -22.00 -18.13 4.21
C ASP A 72 -20.86 -17.40 3.50
N GLU A 73 -20.00 -18.15 2.83
CA GLU A 73 -18.82 -17.60 2.15
C GLU A 73 -19.17 -16.51 1.14
N ARG A 74 -20.22 -16.74 0.35
CA ARG A 74 -20.68 -15.77 -0.66
C ARG A 74 -21.33 -14.55 -0.02
N GLY A 75 -22.15 -14.75 1.00
CA GLY A 75 -22.81 -13.66 1.72
C GLY A 75 -21.81 -12.74 2.40
N GLY A 76 -20.72 -13.31 2.96
CA GLY A 76 -19.63 -12.53 3.54
C GLY A 76 -18.92 -11.65 2.51
N ALA A 77 -18.63 -12.19 1.34
CA ALA A 77 -18.02 -11.43 0.25
C ALA A 77 -18.95 -10.30 -0.23
N GLU A 78 -20.24 -10.57 -0.39
CA GLU A 78 -21.23 -9.56 -0.80
C GLU A 78 -21.31 -8.39 0.19
N VAL A 79 -21.22 -8.66 1.49
CA VAL A 79 -21.21 -7.63 2.54
C VAL A 79 -20.01 -6.70 2.36
N CYS A 80 -18.83 -7.26 2.13
CA CYS A 80 -17.62 -6.48 1.91
C CYS A 80 -17.72 -5.60 0.65
N VAL A 81 -18.18 -6.16 -0.46
CA VAL A 81 -18.33 -5.42 -1.72
C VAL A 81 -19.35 -4.29 -1.56
N ALA A 82 -20.47 -4.57 -0.88
CA ALA A 82 -21.51 -3.56 -0.63
C ALA A 82 -20.96 -2.38 0.19
N LYS A 83 -20.10 -2.65 1.16
CA LYS A 83 -19.48 -1.61 1.98
C LYS A 83 -18.53 -0.73 1.17
N LEU A 84 -17.85 -1.28 0.18
CA LEU A 84 -16.92 -0.55 -0.70
C LEU A 84 -17.65 0.17 -1.83
N ALA A 85 -18.82 -0.29 -2.23
CA ALA A 85 -19.58 0.31 -3.32
C ALA A 85 -19.95 1.77 -3.00
N LYS A 86 -19.82 2.64 -4.01
CA LYS A 86 -20.11 4.08 -3.90
C LYS A 86 -19.20 4.81 -2.90
N ARG A 87 -18.07 4.21 -2.54
CA ARG A 87 -17.05 4.84 -1.71
C ARG A 87 -15.85 5.23 -2.56
N THR A 88 -15.15 6.27 -2.11
CA THR A 88 -13.90 6.69 -2.74
C THR A 88 -12.71 6.18 -1.94
N VAL A 89 -11.53 6.24 -2.54
CA VAL A 89 -10.26 5.93 -1.86
C VAL A 89 -10.13 6.76 -0.58
N LYS A 90 -10.49 8.05 -0.65
CA LYS A 90 -10.46 8.94 0.52
C LYS A 90 -11.31 8.41 1.67
N ASP A 91 -12.50 7.87 1.37
CA ASP A 91 -13.40 7.30 2.39
C ASP A 91 -12.80 6.09 3.10
N VAL A 92 -12.01 5.29 2.38
CA VAL A 92 -11.41 4.06 2.88
C VAL A 92 -10.15 4.33 3.71
N LEU A 93 -9.43 5.41 3.41
CA LEU A 93 -8.26 5.80 4.20
C LEU A 93 -8.66 6.15 5.63
N PRO A 94 -7.77 5.90 6.61
CA PRO A 94 -8.00 6.42 7.96
C PRO A 94 -8.11 7.95 7.92
N PRO A 95 -8.76 8.59 8.93
CA PRO A 95 -8.74 10.04 9.08
C PRO A 95 -7.30 10.57 9.07
N GLU A 96 -7.08 11.78 8.55
CA GLU A 96 -5.74 12.37 8.39
C GLU A 96 -4.89 12.31 9.66
N ASP A 97 -5.49 12.56 10.82
CA ASP A 97 -4.81 12.53 12.12
C ASP A 97 -4.40 11.12 12.56
N LYS A 98 -4.97 10.08 11.93
CA LYS A 98 -4.69 8.67 12.25
C LYS A 98 -3.89 7.96 11.16
N ARG A 99 -3.56 8.64 10.06
CA ARG A 99 -2.76 8.07 9.00
C ARG A 99 -1.32 7.89 9.46
N LEU A 100 -0.72 6.80 9.03
CA LEU A 100 0.70 6.57 9.24
C LEU A 100 1.51 7.58 8.41
N GLU A 101 2.73 7.86 8.88
CA GLU A 101 3.69 8.67 8.13
C GLU A 101 3.87 8.09 6.73
N LEU A 102 3.89 8.96 5.72
CA LEU A 102 4.10 8.55 4.34
C LEU A 102 5.54 8.02 4.16
N PRO A 103 5.71 6.77 3.70
CA PRO A 103 7.05 6.19 3.54
C PRO A 103 7.70 6.71 2.25
N VAL A 104 8.44 7.80 2.36
CA VAL A 104 9.09 8.49 1.23
C VAL A 104 10.59 8.51 1.41
N VAL A 105 11.31 8.26 0.32
CA VAL A 105 12.76 8.46 0.23
C VAL A 105 13.09 9.23 -1.05
N SER A 106 14.25 9.90 -1.06
CA SER A 106 14.73 10.55 -2.28
C SER A 106 15.35 9.52 -3.24
N GLY A 107 15.46 9.89 -4.52
CA GLY A 107 16.10 9.03 -5.52
C GLY A 107 17.57 8.72 -5.21
N GLY A 108 18.22 9.58 -4.44
CA GLY A 108 19.62 9.38 -4.00
C GLY A 108 19.78 8.55 -2.73
N ALA A 109 18.69 8.10 -2.12
CA ALA A 109 18.75 7.31 -0.89
C ALA A 109 19.50 5.99 -1.11
N THR A 110 20.24 5.56 -0.10
CA THR A 110 20.98 4.30 -0.14
C THR A 110 20.04 3.11 0.10
N VAL A 111 20.52 1.92 -0.23
CA VAL A 111 19.82 0.65 0.10
C VAL A 111 19.50 0.60 1.59
N LEU A 112 20.45 0.97 2.44
CA LEU A 112 20.25 0.93 3.89
C LEU A 112 19.24 1.97 4.38
N GLU A 113 19.20 3.15 3.76
CA GLU A 113 18.19 4.16 4.08
C GLU A 113 16.79 3.69 3.72
N CYS A 114 16.63 3.03 2.57
CA CYS A 114 15.35 2.43 2.17
C CYS A 114 14.93 1.35 3.18
N ALA A 115 15.85 0.46 3.53
CA ALA A 115 15.59 -0.61 4.49
C ALA A 115 15.21 -0.05 5.87
N ALA A 116 15.92 0.97 6.34
CA ALA A 116 15.65 1.60 7.63
C ALA A 116 14.26 2.26 7.65
N THR A 117 13.88 2.93 6.57
CA THR A 117 12.55 3.56 6.47
C THR A 117 11.43 2.52 6.51
N MET A 118 11.57 1.44 5.74
CA MET A 118 10.60 0.35 5.76
C MET A 118 10.49 -0.29 7.15
N ALA A 119 11.62 -0.55 7.79
CA ALA A 119 11.67 -1.19 9.10
C ALA A 119 11.07 -0.29 10.19
N ARG A 120 11.42 0.99 10.20
CA ARG A 120 10.91 1.96 11.18
C ARG A 120 9.40 2.14 11.06
N LEU A 121 8.89 2.25 9.85
CA LEU A 121 7.47 2.47 9.60
C LEU A 121 6.66 1.17 9.48
N ARG A 122 7.33 0.02 9.47
CA ARG A 122 6.70 -1.31 9.32
C ARG A 122 5.83 -1.41 8.07
N VAL A 123 6.38 -0.93 6.97
CA VAL A 123 5.69 -0.93 5.66
C VAL A 123 6.47 -1.77 4.65
N PRO A 124 5.78 -2.37 3.67
CA PRO A 124 6.43 -3.24 2.69
C PRO A 124 7.01 -2.51 1.49
N LEU A 125 6.96 -1.18 1.49
CA LEU A 125 7.44 -0.37 0.36
C LEU A 125 7.81 1.03 0.81
N VAL A 126 8.59 1.71 -0.01
CA VAL A 126 8.81 3.16 0.07
C VAL A 126 8.57 3.78 -1.29
N VAL A 127 8.04 5.00 -1.29
CA VAL A 127 7.81 5.79 -2.50
C VAL A 127 9.04 6.65 -2.76
N VAL A 128 9.60 6.58 -3.95
CA VAL A 128 10.78 7.35 -4.32
C VAL A 128 10.36 8.63 -5.00
N VAL A 129 10.67 9.76 -4.37
CA VAL A 129 10.21 11.09 -4.81
C VAL A 129 11.38 12.06 -4.84
N ASP A 130 11.50 12.80 -5.93
CA ASP A 130 12.39 13.95 -6.04
C ASP A 130 11.58 15.12 -6.58
N ALA A 131 11.66 16.28 -5.93
CA ALA A 131 10.97 17.50 -6.37
C ALA A 131 9.49 17.28 -6.73
N ASP A 132 8.74 16.61 -5.86
CA ASP A 132 7.33 16.25 -6.02
C ASP A 132 7.02 15.27 -7.17
N THR A 133 8.07 14.74 -7.84
CA THR A 133 7.91 13.74 -8.89
C THR A 133 8.15 12.35 -8.32
N ILE A 134 7.17 11.47 -8.50
CA ILE A 134 7.29 10.07 -8.12
C ILE A 134 8.06 9.32 -9.20
N HIS A 135 9.20 8.73 -8.85
CA HIS A 135 9.98 7.89 -9.74
C HIS A 135 9.45 6.46 -9.78
N GLY A 136 8.84 6.02 -8.71
CA GLY A 136 8.31 4.67 -8.54
C GLY A 136 8.36 4.27 -7.08
N VAL A 137 8.33 2.97 -6.85
CA VAL A 137 8.28 2.38 -5.52
C VAL A 137 9.40 1.34 -5.40
N VAL A 138 10.07 1.31 -4.25
CA VAL A 138 10.98 0.21 -3.89
C VAL A 138 10.23 -0.69 -2.93
N THR A 139 10.10 -1.97 -3.29
CA THR A 139 9.41 -2.96 -2.46
C THR A 139 10.40 -3.68 -1.54
N ALA A 140 9.91 -4.16 -0.40
CA ALA A 140 10.72 -4.95 0.52
C ALA A 140 11.25 -6.22 -0.13
N SER A 141 10.44 -6.89 -0.95
CA SER A 141 10.86 -8.10 -1.64
C SER A 141 12.01 -7.85 -2.61
N HIS A 142 11.95 -6.77 -3.40
CA HIS A 142 13.03 -6.39 -4.31
C HIS A 142 14.29 -6.01 -3.53
N LEU A 143 14.13 -5.21 -2.48
CA LEU A 143 15.25 -4.77 -1.66
C LEU A 143 15.98 -5.93 -0.99
N LEU A 144 15.23 -6.91 -0.47
CA LEU A 144 15.80 -8.13 0.08
C LEU A 144 16.58 -8.93 -0.97
N ALA A 145 16.04 -9.04 -2.18
CA ALA A 145 16.74 -9.71 -3.28
C ALA A 145 18.08 -9.05 -3.57
N VAL A 146 18.10 -7.71 -3.63
CA VAL A 146 19.33 -6.95 -3.87
C VAL A 146 20.34 -7.13 -2.74
N ILE A 147 19.88 -7.08 -1.49
CA ILE A 147 20.75 -7.26 -0.31
C ILE A 147 21.38 -8.67 -0.31
N LEU A 148 20.57 -9.68 -0.56
CA LEU A 148 21.04 -11.07 -0.55
C LEU A 148 22.01 -11.36 -1.71
N GLU A 149 21.72 -10.84 -2.88
CA GLU A 149 22.60 -10.96 -4.04
C GLU A 149 23.97 -10.31 -3.78
N ALA A 150 23.99 -9.13 -3.18
CA ALA A 150 25.22 -8.42 -2.84
C ALA A 150 26.06 -9.14 -1.78
N SER A 151 25.44 -10.02 -0.97
CA SER A 151 26.15 -10.77 0.07
C SER A 151 26.74 -12.09 -0.43
N GLU A 152 26.38 -12.55 -1.64
CA GLU A 152 26.94 -13.77 -2.21
C GLU A 152 28.40 -13.58 -2.57
N PRO A 153 29.28 -14.57 -2.26
CA PRO A 153 30.67 -14.46 -2.66
C PRO A 153 30.79 -14.50 -4.19
N PRO A 154 31.75 -13.78 -4.77
CA PRO A 154 31.97 -13.83 -6.21
C PRO A 154 32.35 -15.23 -6.65
N ALA A 155 31.79 -15.65 -7.79
CA ALA A 155 32.01 -16.96 -8.36
C ALA A 155 33.46 -17.17 -8.78
#